data_268f4814523142c6f9c137dc26734877
#
_entry.id   268f4814523142c6f9c137dc26734877
#
_cell.length_a   1.000
_cell.length_b   1.000
_cell.length_c   1.000
_cell.angle_alpha   90.00
_cell.angle_beta   90.00
_cell.angle_gamma   90.00
#
_symmetry.space_group_name_H-M   'P 1'
#
loop_
_entity.id
_entity.type
_entity.pdbx_description
1 polymer ?
#
loop_
_entity_poly.entity_id
_entity_poly.type
_entity_poly.pdbx_seq_one_letter_code
_entity_poly.pdbx_strand_id
1 'polypeptide(L)'
;MQYPENQVLIAGTDINEYKRLGNIKDNILDWVANGSNAVIYSGIYGNGKTTWAIKLMSAYFSKIWNGNGTKCRGLFINIDEFLMQKQNNIDDRNTRFSEMEKLIPEVDLVIWDDIGCTQLTRYQHNILFPLINSRIINGKSNIFTTNHGADLAQNIGDRLASRILDTSEKFEFKNESKRGL
;
A
#
# COMPACT_ATOMS: atom_id res chain seq x y z
N MET A 1 -8.35 -24.88 5.08
CA MET A 1 -6.91 -25.09 5.30
C MET A 1 -6.53 -24.30 6.54
N GLN A 2 -6.44 -24.99 7.68
CA GLN A 2 -5.95 -24.38 8.92
C GLN A 2 -4.43 -24.19 8.77
N TYR A 3 -4.00 -22.93 8.83
CA TYR A 3 -2.58 -22.65 9.04
C TYR A 3 -2.20 -23.16 10.43
N PRO A 4 -1.12 -23.91 10.59
CA PRO A 4 -0.69 -24.37 11.91
C PRO A 4 -0.33 -23.14 12.76
N GLU A 5 -1.11 -22.94 13.83
CA GLU A 5 -0.90 -21.86 14.83
C GLU A 5 0.41 -22.00 15.62
N ASN A 6 1.22 -23.04 15.36
CA ASN A 6 2.41 -23.41 16.12
C ASN A 6 3.70 -23.49 15.28
N GLN A 7 3.84 -22.74 14.20
CA GLN A 7 5.18 -22.50 13.73
C GLN A 7 5.85 -21.49 14.66
N VAL A 8 6.81 -22.00 15.42
CA VAL A 8 7.78 -21.30 16.22
C VAL A 8 8.00 -19.92 15.61
N LEU A 9 7.42 -18.91 16.24
CA LEU A 9 7.79 -17.52 16.04
C LEU A 9 9.27 -17.47 16.42
N ILE A 10 10.15 -17.73 15.46
CA ILE A 10 11.56 -17.43 15.58
C ILE A 10 11.56 -16.01 16.11
N ALA A 11 12.19 -15.80 17.25
CA ALA A 11 12.26 -14.54 17.97
C ALA A 11 12.78 -13.45 17.02
N GLY A 12 11.90 -12.92 16.18
CA GLY A 12 12.16 -11.87 15.22
C GLY A 12 11.67 -10.57 15.79
N THR A 13 12.37 -9.51 15.50
CA THR A 13 12.11 -8.14 15.93
C THR A 13 10.73 -7.60 15.51
N ASP A 14 10.02 -8.31 14.61
CA ASP A 14 8.78 -7.82 13.98
C ASP A 14 7.48 -8.25 14.68
N ILE A 15 7.54 -8.98 15.79
CA ILE A 15 6.35 -9.47 16.51
C ILE A 15 5.44 -8.30 16.91
N ASN A 16 6.01 -7.20 17.38
CA ASN A 16 5.24 -6.04 17.78
C ASN A 16 4.54 -5.38 16.57
N GLU A 17 5.23 -5.30 15.44
CA GLU A 17 4.68 -4.77 14.20
C GLU A 17 3.54 -5.66 13.67
N TYR A 18 3.70 -6.99 13.75
CA TYR A 18 2.62 -7.93 13.38
C TYR A 18 1.40 -7.82 14.29
N LYS A 19 1.58 -7.58 15.61
CA LYS A 19 0.47 -7.34 16.54
C LYS A 19 -0.25 -6.03 16.21
N ARG A 20 0.49 -4.96 15.93
CA ARG A 20 -0.09 -3.65 15.54
C ARG A 20 -0.88 -3.77 14.23
N LEU A 21 -0.31 -4.43 13.21
CA LEU A 21 -1.02 -4.71 11.94
C LEU A 21 -2.21 -5.65 12.14
N GLY A 22 -2.12 -6.60 13.06
CA GLY A 22 -3.25 -7.44 13.48
C GLY A 22 -4.39 -6.64 14.06
N ASN A 23 -4.09 -5.66 14.92
CA ASN A 23 -5.10 -4.75 15.47
C ASN A 23 -5.78 -3.92 14.36
N ILE A 24 -5.03 -3.41 13.39
CA ILE A 24 -5.62 -2.74 12.22
C ILE A 24 -6.54 -3.69 11.47
N LYS A 25 -6.08 -4.93 11.19
CA LYS A 25 -6.87 -5.95 10.49
C LYS A 25 -8.20 -6.22 11.20
N ASP A 26 -8.17 -6.33 12.52
CA ASP A 26 -9.36 -6.61 13.32
C ASP A 26 -10.35 -5.43 13.36
N ASN A 27 -9.86 -4.19 13.26
CA ASN A 27 -10.63 -2.95 13.25
C ASN A 27 -10.62 -2.25 11.88
N ILE A 28 -10.46 -3.00 10.79
CA ILE A 28 -10.20 -2.45 9.46
C ILE A 28 -11.31 -1.55 8.92
N LEU A 29 -12.58 -1.78 9.30
CA LEU A 29 -13.69 -0.93 8.87
C LEU A 29 -13.55 0.49 9.42
N ASP A 30 -13.30 0.61 10.72
CA ASP A 30 -13.12 1.91 11.37
C ASP A 30 -11.84 2.59 10.88
N TRP A 31 -10.76 1.80 10.70
CA TRP A 31 -9.49 2.30 10.18
C TRP A 31 -9.65 2.91 8.78
N VAL A 32 -10.41 2.24 7.89
CA VAL A 32 -10.72 2.74 6.54
C VAL A 32 -11.69 3.92 6.60
N ALA A 33 -12.73 3.85 7.45
CA ALA A 33 -13.72 4.93 7.58
C ALA A 33 -13.09 6.24 8.08
N ASN A 34 -12.04 6.15 8.90
CA ASN A 34 -11.31 7.30 9.42
C ASN A 34 -10.28 7.88 8.42
N GLY A 35 -10.14 7.33 7.22
CA GLY A 35 -9.15 7.77 6.24
C GLY A 35 -7.70 7.56 6.70
N SER A 36 -7.46 6.54 7.52
CA SER A 36 -6.16 6.25 8.09
C SER A 36 -5.18 5.74 7.03
N ASN A 37 -3.88 5.99 7.23
CA ASN A 37 -2.83 5.58 6.34
C ASN A 37 -1.76 4.76 7.06
N ALA A 38 -1.13 3.83 6.35
CA ALA A 38 -0.03 3.01 6.85
C ALA A 38 1.12 2.97 5.85
N VAL A 39 2.36 2.97 6.34
CA VAL A 39 3.54 2.66 5.56
C VAL A 39 4.26 1.46 6.17
N ILE A 40 4.41 0.40 5.38
CA ILE A 40 5.11 -0.83 5.76
C ILE A 40 6.44 -0.84 4.99
N TYR A 41 7.54 -0.70 5.70
CA TYR A 41 8.84 -0.56 5.09
C TYR A 41 9.88 -1.53 5.65
N SER A 42 10.95 -1.73 4.90
CA SER A 42 12.09 -2.55 5.30
C SER A 42 13.26 -2.28 4.37
N GLY A 43 14.48 -2.35 4.89
CA GLY A 43 15.68 -2.40 4.06
C GLY A 43 15.94 -3.75 3.38
N ILE A 44 15.08 -4.75 3.62
CA ILE A 44 15.26 -6.13 3.15
C ILE A 44 14.10 -6.53 2.23
N TYR A 45 14.42 -7.17 1.10
CA TYR A 45 13.42 -7.70 0.18
C TYR A 45 12.83 -9.04 0.69
N GLY A 46 11.56 -9.29 0.37
CA GLY A 46 10.95 -10.61 0.59
C GLY A 46 10.54 -10.92 2.04
N ASN A 47 10.45 -9.94 2.92
CA ASN A 47 10.06 -10.11 4.33
C ASN A 47 8.56 -9.96 4.61
N GLY A 48 7.72 -9.86 3.58
CA GLY A 48 6.26 -9.95 3.71
C GLY A 48 5.48 -8.62 3.77
N LYS A 49 6.09 -7.48 3.42
CA LYS A 49 5.40 -6.17 3.36
C LYS A 49 4.13 -6.20 2.51
N THR A 50 4.28 -6.55 1.23
CA THR A 50 3.17 -6.68 0.28
C THR A 50 2.14 -7.70 0.76
N THR A 51 2.58 -8.82 1.37
CA THR A 51 1.68 -9.82 1.94
C THR A 51 0.80 -9.24 3.04
N TRP A 52 1.35 -8.41 3.93
CA TRP A 52 0.56 -7.75 4.96
C TRP A 52 -0.40 -6.70 4.39
N ALA A 53 0.03 -5.91 3.42
CA ALA A 53 -0.85 -4.97 2.73
C ALA A 53 -2.06 -5.70 2.11
N ILE A 54 -1.83 -6.83 1.42
CA ILE A 54 -2.89 -7.66 0.84
C ILE A 54 -3.79 -8.27 1.93
N LYS A 55 -3.24 -8.73 3.07
CA LYS A 55 -4.04 -9.24 4.19
C LYS A 55 -5.00 -8.18 4.75
N LEU A 56 -4.56 -6.93 4.88
CA LEU A 56 -5.42 -5.83 5.33
C LEU A 56 -6.54 -5.54 4.33
N MET A 57 -6.23 -5.48 3.04
CA MET A 57 -7.25 -5.29 2.00
C MET A 57 -8.23 -6.45 1.94
N SER A 58 -7.76 -7.69 2.05
CA SER A 58 -8.61 -8.89 2.09
C SER A 58 -9.55 -8.88 3.31
N ALA A 59 -9.04 -8.46 4.47
CA ALA A 59 -9.86 -8.31 5.67
C ALA A 59 -10.94 -7.23 5.49
N TYR A 60 -10.60 -6.10 4.85
CA TYR A 60 -11.56 -5.07 4.51
C TYR A 60 -12.65 -5.61 3.60
N PHE A 61 -12.29 -6.24 2.48
CA PHE A 61 -13.27 -6.81 1.55
C PHE A 61 -14.16 -7.88 2.20
N SER A 62 -13.60 -8.75 3.02
CA SER A 62 -14.37 -9.78 3.73
C SER A 62 -15.44 -9.17 4.65
N LYS A 63 -15.17 -8.03 5.26
CA LYS A 63 -16.10 -7.37 6.18
C LYS A 63 -17.18 -6.52 5.49
N ILE A 64 -16.88 -5.97 4.30
CA ILE A 64 -17.85 -5.17 3.53
C ILE A 64 -18.69 -6.02 2.58
N TRP A 65 -18.33 -7.29 2.36
CA TRP A 65 -19.01 -8.16 1.43
C TRP A 65 -20.41 -8.53 1.95
N ASN A 66 -21.43 -8.13 1.21
CA ASN A 66 -22.84 -8.42 1.53
C ASN A 66 -23.55 -9.27 0.46
N GLY A 67 -22.78 -9.85 -0.47
CA GLY A 67 -23.32 -10.67 -1.56
C GLY A 67 -23.86 -9.91 -2.77
N ASN A 68 -24.04 -8.59 -2.68
CA ASN A 68 -24.71 -7.78 -3.72
C ASN A 68 -23.83 -6.65 -4.26
N GLY A 69 -22.56 -6.57 -3.88
CA GLY A 69 -21.68 -5.45 -4.25
C GLY A 69 -21.12 -5.58 -5.66
N THR A 70 -21.37 -4.59 -6.50
CA THR A 70 -20.73 -4.42 -7.81
C THR A 70 -19.74 -3.25 -7.83
N LYS A 71 -19.71 -2.45 -6.77
CA LYS A 71 -18.85 -1.26 -6.70
C LYS A 71 -17.43 -1.63 -6.26
N CYS A 72 -16.44 -1.21 -7.03
CA CYS A 72 -15.04 -1.31 -6.62
C CYS A 72 -14.80 -0.44 -5.36
N ARG A 73 -14.28 -1.04 -4.29
CA ARG A 73 -14.03 -0.39 -3.00
C ARG A 73 -12.55 -0.28 -2.66
N GLY A 74 -11.68 -0.94 -3.43
CA GLY A 74 -10.25 -0.86 -3.22
C GLY A 74 -9.44 -1.24 -4.45
N LEU A 75 -8.21 -0.74 -4.53
CA LEU A 75 -7.27 -0.99 -5.62
C LEU A 75 -5.91 -1.39 -5.06
N PHE A 76 -5.27 -2.36 -5.73
CA PHE A 76 -3.87 -2.68 -5.56
C PHE A 76 -3.09 -2.13 -6.77
N ILE A 77 -2.12 -1.26 -6.52
CA ILE A 77 -1.34 -0.56 -7.53
C ILE A 77 0.14 -0.82 -7.27
N ASN A 78 0.78 -1.61 -8.13
CA ASN A 78 2.24 -1.63 -8.21
C ASN A 78 2.70 -0.36 -8.93
N ILE A 79 3.57 0.41 -8.29
CA ILE A 79 3.93 1.76 -8.75
C ILE A 79 4.67 1.72 -10.09
N ASP A 80 5.64 0.82 -10.24
CA ASP A 80 6.44 0.75 -11.48
C ASP A 80 5.57 0.33 -12.67
N GLU A 81 4.69 -0.65 -12.48
CA GLU A 81 3.74 -1.10 -13.51
C GLU A 81 2.75 0.01 -13.88
N PHE A 82 2.20 0.70 -12.88
CA PHE A 82 1.27 1.82 -13.10
C PHE A 82 1.92 2.94 -13.91
N LEU A 83 3.13 3.35 -13.57
CA LEU A 83 3.86 4.40 -14.26
C LEU A 83 4.23 4.00 -15.70
N MET A 84 4.62 2.74 -15.90
CA MET A 84 4.89 2.20 -17.23
C MET A 84 3.62 2.21 -18.10
N GLN A 85 2.50 1.75 -17.55
CA GLN A 85 1.22 1.77 -18.27
C GLN A 85 0.77 3.20 -18.58
N LYS A 86 0.94 4.14 -17.64
CA LYS A 86 0.62 5.55 -17.84
C LYS A 86 1.46 6.16 -18.97
N GLN A 87 2.74 5.84 -19.03
CA GLN A 87 3.62 6.31 -20.10
C GLN A 87 3.24 5.74 -21.46
N ASN A 88 2.83 4.45 -21.52
CA ASN A 88 2.44 3.78 -22.75
C ASN A 88 1.03 4.16 -23.22
N ASN A 89 0.19 4.70 -22.33
CA ASN A 89 -1.21 5.03 -22.61
C ASN A 89 -1.44 6.52 -22.85
N ILE A 90 -0.46 7.23 -23.41
CA ILE A 90 -0.53 8.67 -23.68
C ILE A 90 -1.74 9.05 -24.54
N ASP A 91 -2.20 8.14 -25.40
CA ASP A 91 -3.31 8.36 -26.34
C ASP A 91 -4.66 7.78 -25.86
N ASP A 92 -4.81 7.46 -24.59
CA ASP A 92 -6.03 6.86 -23.98
C ASP A 92 -6.53 5.57 -24.68
N ARG A 93 -5.66 4.84 -25.32
CA ARG A 93 -6.01 3.63 -26.09
C ARG A 93 -6.39 2.43 -25.22
N ASN A 94 -5.93 2.41 -23.96
CA ASN A 94 -6.26 1.35 -23.01
C ASN A 94 -7.41 1.78 -22.12
N THR A 95 -8.64 1.48 -22.53
CA THR A 95 -9.86 1.83 -21.78
C THR A 95 -9.87 1.30 -20.37
N ARG A 96 -9.36 0.08 -20.12
CA ARG A 96 -9.33 -0.52 -18.78
C ARG A 96 -8.40 0.23 -17.83
N PHE A 97 -7.24 0.66 -18.34
CA PHE A 97 -6.31 1.45 -17.54
C PHE A 97 -6.90 2.82 -17.17
N SER A 98 -7.51 3.51 -18.15
CA SER A 98 -8.16 4.81 -17.93
C SER A 98 -9.36 4.71 -16.97
N GLU A 99 -10.12 3.61 -17.03
CA GLU A 99 -11.20 3.33 -16.06
C GLU A 99 -10.65 3.11 -14.65
N MET A 100 -9.59 2.29 -14.52
CA MET A 100 -8.95 2.05 -13.24
C MET A 100 -8.38 3.34 -12.65
N GLU A 101 -7.73 4.18 -13.46
CA GLU A 101 -7.17 5.47 -13.01
C GLU A 101 -8.26 6.40 -12.45
N LYS A 102 -9.46 6.44 -13.06
CA LYS A 102 -10.60 7.21 -12.56
C LYS A 102 -11.13 6.71 -11.22
N LEU A 103 -10.94 5.42 -10.90
CA LEU A 103 -11.35 4.85 -9.63
C LEU A 103 -10.39 5.19 -8.48
N ILE A 104 -9.14 5.56 -8.75
CA ILE A 104 -8.14 5.85 -7.72
C ILE A 104 -8.64 6.87 -6.69
N PRO A 105 -9.19 8.03 -7.05
CA PRO A 105 -9.71 8.99 -6.06
C PRO A 105 -10.99 8.53 -5.36
N GLU A 106 -11.75 7.61 -5.96
CA GLU A 106 -13.10 7.24 -5.50
C GLU A 106 -13.11 6.10 -4.48
N VAL A 107 -12.25 5.09 -4.66
CA VAL A 107 -12.24 3.90 -3.81
C VAL A 107 -11.83 4.24 -2.38
N ASP A 108 -12.30 3.43 -1.42
CA ASP A 108 -12.03 3.69 0.00
C ASP A 108 -10.59 3.38 0.40
N LEU A 109 -10.01 2.32 -0.18
CA LEU A 109 -8.66 1.85 0.15
C LEU A 109 -7.82 1.64 -1.10
N VAL A 110 -6.59 2.18 -1.10
CA VAL A 110 -5.58 1.88 -2.12
C VAL A 110 -4.31 1.34 -1.46
N ILE A 111 -3.79 0.24 -2.01
CA ILE A 111 -2.43 -0.22 -1.76
C ILE A 111 -1.53 0.36 -2.86
N TRP A 112 -0.50 1.09 -2.45
CA TRP A 112 0.59 1.59 -3.27
C TRP A 112 1.82 0.73 -3.03
N ASP A 113 2.00 -0.29 -3.87
CA ASP A 113 3.04 -1.31 -3.66
C ASP A 113 4.36 -0.90 -4.30
N ASP A 114 5.45 -1.15 -3.55
CA ASP A 114 6.82 -0.90 -3.95
C ASP A 114 7.14 0.57 -4.29
N ILE A 115 6.54 1.53 -3.57
CA ILE A 115 6.82 2.95 -3.80
C ILE A 115 8.28 3.28 -3.47
N GLY A 116 8.95 3.94 -4.40
CA GLY A 116 10.34 4.37 -4.25
C GLY A 116 11.37 3.26 -4.49
N CYS A 117 11.00 2.11 -5.07
CA CYS A 117 11.97 1.09 -5.49
C CYS A 117 12.92 1.62 -6.55
N THR A 118 12.45 2.51 -7.40
CA THR A 118 13.25 3.27 -8.37
C THR A 118 13.12 4.77 -8.09
N GLN A 119 14.15 5.53 -8.45
CA GLN A 119 14.10 6.99 -8.33
C GLN A 119 13.11 7.56 -9.35
N LEU A 120 12.12 8.31 -8.86
CA LEU A 120 11.11 8.91 -9.72
C LEU A 120 11.69 10.05 -10.54
N THR A 121 11.38 10.03 -11.83
CA THR A 121 11.60 11.20 -12.71
C THR A 121 10.63 12.32 -12.33
N ARG A 122 10.92 13.55 -12.75
CA ARG A 122 10.01 14.70 -12.53
C ARG A 122 8.62 14.44 -13.12
N TYR A 123 8.54 13.78 -14.26
CA TYR A 123 7.27 13.40 -14.90
C TYR A 123 6.47 12.43 -14.03
N GLN A 124 7.09 11.37 -13.55
CA GLN A 124 6.46 10.37 -12.68
C GLN A 124 6.01 10.96 -11.34
N HIS A 125 6.82 11.84 -10.75
CA HIS A 125 6.44 12.59 -9.55
C HIS A 125 5.19 13.45 -9.79
N ASN A 126 5.10 14.14 -10.93
CA ASN A 126 3.94 14.96 -11.29
C ASN A 126 2.64 14.13 -11.49
N ILE A 127 2.76 12.84 -11.77
CA ILE A 127 1.63 11.91 -11.84
C ILE A 127 1.22 11.43 -10.44
N LEU A 128 2.17 10.92 -9.65
CA LEU A 128 1.87 10.27 -8.37
C LEU A 128 1.48 11.26 -7.27
N PHE A 129 2.17 12.40 -7.18
CA PHE A 129 1.93 13.36 -6.11
C PHE A 129 0.47 13.85 -6.05
N PRO A 130 -0.17 14.30 -7.14
CA PRO A 130 -1.56 14.73 -7.11
C PRO A 130 -2.53 13.62 -6.70
N LEU A 131 -2.31 12.39 -7.19
CA LEU A 131 -3.17 11.24 -6.89
C LEU A 131 -3.13 10.89 -5.39
N ILE A 132 -1.94 10.71 -4.85
CA ILE A 132 -1.74 10.33 -3.44
C ILE A 132 -2.19 11.48 -2.52
N ASN A 133 -1.78 12.72 -2.82
CA ASN A 133 -2.12 13.88 -2.01
C ASN A 133 -3.64 14.14 -1.98
N SER A 134 -4.31 14.02 -3.12
CA SER A 134 -5.77 14.18 -3.20
C SER A 134 -6.48 13.15 -2.31
N ARG A 135 -6.06 11.90 -2.34
CA ARG A 135 -6.65 10.85 -1.49
C ARG A 135 -6.48 11.17 0.00
N ILE A 136 -5.28 11.56 0.42
CA ILE A 136 -4.99 11.92 1.82
C ILE A 136 -5.85 13.11 2.26
N ILE A 137 -5.93 14.16 1.45
CA ILE A 137 -6.72 15.36 1.78
C ILE A 137 -8.22 15.03 1.88
N ASN A 138 -8.72 14.12 1.03
CA ASN A 138 -10.12 13.71 1.02
C ASN A 138 -10.44 12.60 2.03
N GLY A 139 -9.54 12.29 2.97
CA GLY A 139 -9.77 11.29 4.01
C GLY A 139 -9.95 9.87 3.44
N LYS A 140 -9.26 9.54 2.35
CA LYS A 140 -9.24 8.20 1.76
C LYS A 140 -8.04 7.42 2.27
N SER A 141 -8.24 6.15 2.61
CA SER A 141 -7.19 5.31 3.19
C SER A 141 -6.18 4.81 2.17
N ASN A 142 -4.93 4.75 2.60
CA ASN A 142 -3.82 4.29 1.80
C ASN A 142 -2.89 3.38 2.61
N ILE A 143 -2.40 2.34 1.97
CA ILE A 143 -1.33 1.48 2.49
C ILE A 143 -0.17 1.56 1.51
N PHE A 144 0.98 1.99 1.99
CA PHE A 144 2.20 2.07 1.20
C PHE A 144 3.14 0.94 1.58
N THR A 145 3.75 0.28 0.61
CA THR A 145 4.90 -0.59 0.87
C THR A 145 6.15 -0.03 0.21
N THR A 146 7.30 -0.15 0.86
CA THR A 146 8.57 0.33 0.32
C THR A 146 9.75 -0.45 0.91
N ASN A 147 10.84 -0.50 0.16
CA ASN A 147 12.13 -0.99 0.66
C ASN A 147 13.00 0.12 1.25
N HIS A 148 12.49 1.35 1.29
CA HIS A 148 13.18 2.54 1.79
C HIS A 148 12.41 3.14 2.96
N GLY A 149 13.03 3.19 4.14
CA GLY A 149 12.48 3.86 5.31
C GLY A 149 12.85 5.33 5.34
N ALA A 150 13.97 5.65 6.01
CA ALA A 150 14.48 7.01 6.12
C ALA A 150 14.91 7.62 4.76
N ASP A 151 15.31 6.78 3.80
CA ASP A 151 15.83 7.20 2.50
C ASP A 151 14.74 7.36 1.43
N LEU A 152 13.46 7.17 1.78
CA LEU A 152 12.36 7.24 0.82
C LEU A 152 12.36 8.57 0.05
N ALA A 153 12.68 9.68 0.72
CA ALA A 153 12.73 11.01 0.12
C ALA A 153 13.73 11.12 -1.04
N GLN A 154 14.84 10.39 -0.99
CA GLN A 154 15.85 10.38 -2.07
C GLN A 154 15.27 9.83 -3.38
N ASN A 155 14.33 8.89 -3.28
CA ASN A 155 13.76 8.23 -4.45
C ASN A 155 12.47 8.89 -4.95
N ILE A 156 11.62 9.39 -4.04
CA ILE A 156 10.31 9.96 -4.44
C ILE A 156 10.21 11.48 -4.24
N GLY A 157 11.26 12.12 -3.77
CA GLY A 157 11.30 13.55 -3.46
C GLY A 157 10.71 13.90 -2.10
N ASP A 158 11.25 14.94 -1.48
CA ASP A 158 10.90 15.35 -0.10
C ASP A 158 9.41 15.59 0.10
N ARG A 159 8.78 16.25 -0.87
CA ARG A 159 7.37 16.65 -0.76
C ARG A 159 6.43 15.45 -0.70
N LEU A 160 6.64 14.42 -1.53
CA LEU A 160 5.82 13.21 -1.55
C LEU A 160 6.14 12.33 -0.34
N ALA A 161 7.42 12.19 -0.01
CA ALA A 161 7.87 11.42 1.15
C ALA A 161 7.29 11.98 2.46
N SER A 162 7.41 13.30 2.68
CA SER A 162 6.81 13.97 3.86
C SER A 162 5.30 13.72 3.90
N ARG A 163 4.60 13.89 2.78
CA ARG A 163 3.14 13.65 2.74
C ARG A 163 2.77 12.23 3.16
N ILE A 164 3.51 11.23 2.72
CA ILE A 164 3.28 9.84 3.09
C ILE A 164 3.67 9.57 4.54
N LEU A 165 4.89 9.94 4.94
CA LEU A 165 5.45 9.59 6.23
C LEU A 165 4.81 10.33 7.41
N ASP A 166 4.40 11.58 7.21
CA ASP A 166 3.81 12.41 8.27
C ASP A 166 2.34 12.07 8.52
N THR A 167 1.66 11.47 7.54
CA THR A 167 0.24 11.11 7.64
C THR A 167 -0.01 9.63 7.89
N SER A 168 1.03 8.80 7.95
CA SER A 168 0.91 7.35 8.04
C SER A 168 1.44 6.79 9.35
N GLU A 169 0.78 5.75 9.85
CA GLU A 169 1.35 4.88 10.86
C GLU A 169 2.47 4.04 10.24
N LYS A 170 3.63 3.96 10.92
CA LYS A 170 4.85 3.36 10.40
C LYS A 170 5.07 1.97 10.97
N PHE A 171 5.38 1.00 10.08
CA PHE A 171 5.65 -0.40 10.40
C PHE A 171 6.98 -0.80 9.77
N GLU A 172 8.00 -0.98 10.60
CA GLU A 172 9.33 -1.38 10.15
C GLU A 172 9.53 -2.88 10.28
N PHE A 173 9.76 -3.56 9.16
CA PHE A 173 10.10 -4.98 9.15
C PHE A 173 11.61 -5.18 9.10
N LYS A 174 12.16 -5.88 10.08
CA LYS A 174 13.59 -6.12 10.27
C LYS A 174 13.99 -7.57 10.06
N ASN A 175 13.02 -8.48 9.95
CA ASN A 175 13.28 -9.90 9.75
C ASN A 175 13.92 -10.17 8.38
N GLU A 176 14.70 -11.25 8.33
CA GLU A 176 15.30 -11.74 7.09
C GLU A 176 14.27 -12.10 6.02
N SER A 177 14.75 -12.20 4.77
CA SER A 177 13.92 -12.60 3.64
C SER A 177 13.31 -13.98 3.86
N LYS A 178 12.02 -14.10 3.60
CA LYS A 178 11.28 -15.38 3.60
C LYS A 178 11.23 -16.04 2.22
N ARG A 179 11.97 -15.49 1.24
CA ARG A 179 12.08 -16.07 -0.10
C ARG A 179 13.15 -17.18 -0.04
N GLY A 180 12.71 -18.43 -0.18
CA GLY A 180 13.60 -19.60 -0.16
C GLY A 180 13.43 -20.56 1.03
N LEU A 181 12.39 -20.35 1.83
CA LEU A 181 11.92 -21.32 2.82
C LEU A 181 10.79 -22.16 2.24
#